data_4bc81dac7ef3bdad197fea4ad9167308
#
_entry.id   4bc81dac7ef3bdad197fea4ad9167308
#
_cell.length_a   1.000
_cell.length_b   1.000
_cell.length_c   1.000
_cell.angle_alpha   90.00
_cell.angle_beta   90.00
_cell.angle_gamma   90.00
#
_symmetry.space_group_name_H-M   'P 1'
#
loop_
_entity.id
_entity.type
_entity.pdbx_description
1 polymer ?
#
loop_
_entity_poly.entity_id
_entity_poly.type
_entity_poly.pdbx_seq_one_letter_code
_entity_poly.pdbx_strand_id
1 'polypeptide(L)'
;MKRTIVQIIFFIYCIANVYPQYSTIWQLGKTDNSSKEFALAPDGKDRFIISGFGDNKKYFYAGEHTPADFPYIIPGPTAEWAGSSYWAGQCRIQLPILIKLSDVNPLKKYQWNIFIENVEYEDCMFLRVEVNGKNYDSPIKPDTKQLIYSIQPGILKEGYNKIVMQLFNGKSLTFDAICLNGPQETQINKIGDTPIISMKMADYELEQGKTRTQPLLLKTITKKSGTLKIQINQKKIFKQVEEGENIYEIPTGKLKDQSKIKVKISTEGQTVATQEFIRSNQQLRRSIDYVDQFAGSSGSRWMIGPGPWMPFGMVKLMPDNEDAHWKAGYEYNVENIMGFSHIHEWTMTGLLMIPTTGDLKIQPGTEKQPDYGYRSRINKKTETARIGYYSVDLTDYNIQAELTATTRSSLQRYTATNTS
;
A
#
# COMPACT_ATOMS: atom_id res chain seq x y z
N MET A 1 19.33 67.07 47.27
CA MET A 1 18.56 66.43 46.21
C MET A 1 19.49 65.49 45.44
N LYS A 2 19.46 64.21 45.76
CA LYS A 2 20.25 63.17 45.03
C LYS A 2 19.34 62.55 43.96
N ARG A 3 19.72 62.66 42.66
CA ARG A 3 19.01 62.01 41.56
C ARG A 3 19.57 60.61 41.39
N THR A 4 18.72 59.59 41.65
CA THR A 4 19.01 58.17 41.38
C THR A 4 18.68 57.90 39.91
N ILE A 5 19.69 57.54 39.15
CA ILE A 5 19.52 57.08 37.77
C ILE A 5 19.26 55.55 37.84
N VAL A 6 18.02 55.13 37.41
CA VAL A 6 17.70 53.72 37.26
C VAL A 6 18.08 53.33 35.82
N GLN A 7 19.09 52.52 35.67
CA GLN A 7 19.41 51.85 34.41
C GLN A 7 18.52 50.62 34.24
N ILE A 8 17.62 50.69 33.25
CA ILE A 8 16.83 49.55 32.76
C ILE A 8 17.68 48.82 31.77
N ILE A 9 18.16 47.63 32.13
CA ILE A 9 18.84 46.70 31.23
C ILE A 9 17.73 45.91 30.46
N PHE A 10 17.55 46.19 29.19
CA PHE A 10 16.73 45.37 28.29
C PHE A 10 17.52 44.13 27.91
N PHE A 11 17.18 42.96 28.46
CA PHE A 11 17.61 41.67 27.92
C PHE A 11 16.81 41.37 26.67
N ILE A 12 17.37 41.62 25.49
CA ILE A 12 16.83 41.12 24.23
C ILE A 12 17.16 39.62 24.17
N TYR A 13 16.18 38.79 24.49
CA TYR A 13 16.22 37.39 24.15
C TYR A 13 16.08 37.27 22.64
N CYS A 14 17.20 37.12 21.93
CA CYS A 14 17.17 36.59 20.58
C CYS A 14 16.69 35.15 20.66
N ILE A 15 15.39 34.92 20.49
CA ILE A 15 14.86 33.61 20.14
C ILE A 15 15.35 33.36 18.69
N ALA A 16 16.53 32.77 18.56
CA ALA A 16 16.92 32.15 17.33
C ALA A 16 15.85 31.08 17.05
N ASN A 17 14.98 31.33 16.08
CA ASN A 17 14.19 30.29 15.49
C ASN A 17 15.16 29.29 14.86
N VAL A 18 15.56 28.30 15.66
CA VAL A 18 16.29 27.14 15.16
C VAL A 18 15.26 26.35 14.38
N TYR A 19 15.08 26.70 13.10
CA TYR A 19 14.46 25.78 12.16
C TYR A 19 15.29 24.51 12.22
N PRO A 20 14.68 23.33 12.44
CA PRO A 20 15.44 22.11 12.43
C PRO A 20 16.12 22.02 11.06
N GLN A 21 17.46 22.11 11.06
CA GLN A 21 18.23 22.05 9.84
C GLN A 21 18.17 20.60 9.35
N TYR A 22 17.25 20.33 8.40
CA TYR A 22 17.22 19.05 7.72
C TYR A 22 18.45 18.91 6.86
N SER A 23 19.20 17.84 7.05
CA SER A 23 20.26 17.41 6.14
C SER A 23 19.74 16.38 5.17
N THR A 24 20.34 16.29 4.00
CA THR A 24 20.06 15.20 3.06
C THR A 24 20.74 13.94 3.57
N ILE A 25 19.91 12.97 3.98
CA ILE A 25 20.37 11.65 4.43
C ILE A 25 20.70 10.77 3.24
N TRP A 26 19.90 10.86 2.19
CA TRP A 26 20.03 10.09 0.95
C TRP A 26 19.40 10.83 -0.21
N GLN A 27 20.00 10.66 -1.40
CA GLN A 27 19.50 11.22 -2.65
C GLN A 27 19.72 10.26 -3.80
N LEU A 28 18.74 10.20 -4.70
CA LEU A 28 18.75 9.52 -5.97
C LEU A 28 18.55 10.55 -7.08
N GLY A 29 19.42 10.57 -8.07
CA GLY A 29 19.43 11.59 -9.12
C GLY A 29 20.03 12.91 -8.68
N LYS A 30 20.05 13.89 -9.59
CA LYS A 30 20.54 15.25 -9.39
C LYS A 30 19.42 16.23 -9.68
N THR A 31 19.34 17.30 -8.90
CA THR A 31 18.36 18.38 -9.12
C THR A 31 18.86 19.32 -10.20
N ASP A 32 18.88 18.86 -11.44
CA ASP A 32 19.33 19.61 -12.62
C ASP A 32 18.27 19.70 -13.75
N ASN A 33 17.03 19.29 -13.41
CA ASN A 33 15.87 19.22 -14.30
C ASN A 33 16.11 18.27 -15.48
N SER A 34 16.75 17.12 -15.20
CA SER A 34 17.04 16.07 -16.17
C SER A 34 16.96 14.68 -15.55
N SER A 35 16.31 13.77 -16.24
CA SER A 35 16.19 12.35 -15.84
C SER A 35 17.22 11.43 -16.47
N LYS A 36 18.21 11.96 -17.21
CA LYS A 36 19.11 11.17 -18.08
C LYS A 36 19.91 10.08 -17.37
N GLU A 37 20.19 10.24 -16.09
CA GLU A 37 20.92 9.23 -15.30
C GLU A 37 20.08 8.04 -14.86
N PHE A 38 18.75 8.13 -14.98
CA PHE A 38 17.84 7.06 -14.57
C PHE A 38 17.70 5.97 -15.63
N ALA A 39 17.28 4.79 -15.21
CA ALA A 39 16.99 3.70 -16.13
C ALA A 39 15.90 4.08 -17.13
N LEU A 40 16.03 3.59 -18.36
CA LEU A 40 15.12 3.82 -19.49
C LEU A 40 15.07 5.25 -20.02
N ALA A 41 15.75 6.22 -19.41
CA ALA A 41 15.80 7.59 -19.89
C ALA A 41 16.59 7.70 -21.22
N PRO A 42 16.24 8.68 -22.08
CA PRO A 42 15.09 9.57 -21.98
C PRO A 42 13.80 9.01 -22.61
N ASP A 43 13.86 7.97 -23.46
CA ASP A 43 12.77 7.59 -24.36
C ASP A 43 12.35 6.13 -24.26
N GLY A 44 12.76 5.43 -23.20
CA GLY A 44 12.55 3.99 -23.07
C GLY A 44 11.29 3.60 -22.29
N LYS A 45 10.27 4.45 -22.18
CA LYS A 45 9.04 4.15 -21.41
C LYS A 45 8.30 2.90 -21.91
N ASP A 46 8.36 2.59 -23.20
CA ASP A 46 7.81 1.39 -23.83
C ASP A 46 8.42 0.09 -23.30
N ARG A 47 9.65 0.15 -22.77
CA ARG A 47 10.36 -0.99 -22.18
C ARG A 47 10.10 -1.15 -20.68
N PHE A 48 9.27 -0.32 -20.08
CA PHE A 48 9.04 -0.31 -18.63
C PHE A 48 8.60 -1.69 -18.11
N ILE A 49 7.58 -2.29 -18.73
CA ILE A 49 7.04 -3.59 -18.31
C ILE A 49 8.09 -4.70 -18.49
N ILE A 50 8.71 -4.79 -19.65
CA ILE A 50 9.70 -5.84 -19.92
C ILE A 50 10.97 -5.69 -19.07
N SER A 51 11.24 -4.51 -18.56
CA SER A 51 12.34 -4.24 -17.61
C SER A 51 11.98 -4.64 -16.18
N GLY A 52 10.75 -5.08 -15.92
CA GLY A 52 10.27 -5.56 -14.63
C GLY A 52 10.02 -4.46 -13.60
N PHE A 53 10.03 -3.18 -14.00
CA PHE A 53 9.63 -2.11 -13.09
C PHE A 53 8.14 -2.22 -12.77
N GLY A 54 7.79 -2.01 -11.49
CA GLY A 54 6.42 -2.22 -11.01
C GLY A 54 6.09 -3.68 -10.67
N ASP A 55 6.99 -4.63 -10.90
CA ASP A 55 6.88 -5.98 -10.35
C ASP A 55 7.23 -5.96 -8.85
N ASN A 56 6.44 -6.66 -8.03
CA ASN A 56 6.69 -6.80 -6.59
C ASN A 56 8.05 -7.42 -6.25
N LYS A 57 8.73 -8.02 -7.22
CA LYS A 57 10.05 -8.60 -7.07
C LYS A 57 11.18 -7.60 -7.29
N LYS A 58 10.93 -6.49 -7.95
CA LYS A 58 11.96 -5.50 -8.28
C LYS A 58 11.97 -4.34 -7.29
N TYR A 59 12.78 -4.49 -6.25
CA TYR A 59 13.03 -3.45 -5.26
C TYR A 59 14.22 -2.58 -5.65
N PHE A 60 14.11 -1.27 -5.40
CA PHE A 60 15.27 -0.40 -5.36
C PHE A 60 15.89 -0.44 -3.95
N TYR A 61 17.19 -0.66 -3.86
CA TYR A 61 17.94 -0.76 -2.61
C TYR A 61 18.76 0.51 -2.40
N ALA A 62 18.22 1.42 -1.58
CA ALA A 62 18.87 2.70 -1.31
C ALA A 62 20.23 2.53 -0.61
N GLY A 63 21.24 3.27 -1.06
CA GLY A 63 22.62 3.15 -0.59
C GLY A 63 23.46 2.07 -1.29
N GLU A 64 22.85 1.30 -2.21
CA GLU A 64 23.54 0.29 -3.03
C GLU A 64 23.26 0.45 -4.52
N HIS A 65 22.01 0.66 -4.89
CA HIS A 65 21.62 0.94 -6.26
C HIS A 65 21.91 2.39 -6.64
N THR A 66 22.07 2.61 -7.93
CA THR A 66 22.32 3.90 -8.58
C THR A 66 21.07 4.38 -9.32
N PRO A 67 21.01 5.61 -9.81
CA PRO A 67 19.89 6.06 -10.65
C PRO A 67 19.61 5.16 -11.86
N ALA A 68 20.63 4.52 -12.44
CA ALA A 68 20.47 3.59 -13.54
C ALA A 68 19.68 2.31 -13.19
N ASP A 69 19.44 2.05 -11.90
CA ASP A 69 18.65 0.91 -11.41
C ASP A 69 17.20 1.29 -11.09
N PHE A 70 16.81 2.56 -11.28
CA PHE A 70 15.48 3.08 -10.99
C PHE A 70 14.88 3.75 -12.23
N PRO A 71 13.58 3.53 -12.56
CA PRO A 71 12.99 4.08 -13.77
C PRO A 71 12.91 5.61 -13.69
N TYR A 72 13.17 6.28 -14.82
CA TYR A 72 13.05 7.74 -14.90
C TYR A 72 11.62 8.25 -14.77
N ILE A 73 10.64 7.36 -14.94
CA ILE A 73 9.22 7.67 -15.06
C ILE A 73 8.37 6.71 -14.23
N ILE A 74 7.32 7.21 -13.59
CA ILE A 74 6.27 6.39 -13.00
C ILE A 74 4.99 6.55 -13.81
N PRO A 75 4.39 5.45 -14.33
CA PRO A 75 3.14 5.50 -15.05
C PRO A 75 1.96 5.70 -14.10
N GLY A 76 0.98 6.46 -14.57
CA GLY A 76 -0.34 6.55 -13.96
C GLY A 76 -1.32 5.52 -14.55
N PRO A 77 -2.54 5.48 -14.01
CA PRO A 77 -3.53 4.47 -14.40
C PRO A 77 -3.94 4.51 -15.86
N THR A 78 -3.73 5.62 -16.58
CA THR A 78 -4.10 5.78 -18.00
C THR A 78 -2.91 5.65 -18.95
N ALA A 79 -1.74 5.23 -18.45
CA ALA A 79 -0.55 5.01 -19.27
C ALA A 79 -0.65 3.70 -20.06
N GLU A 80 -1.08 3.74 -21.30
CA GLU A 80 -1.25 2.56 -22.15
C GLU A 80 0.06 1.77 -22.33
N TRP A 81 1.18 2.47 -22.43
CA TRP A 81 2.51 1.86 -22.55
C TRP A 81 2.93 1.06 -21.28
N ALA A 82 2.28 1.27 -20.15
CA ALA A 82 2.50 0.51 -18.91
C ALA A 82 1.45 -0.60 -18.71
N GLY A 83 0.74 -1.00 -19.74
CA GLY A 83 -0.23 -2.09 -19.70
C GLY A 83 -1.66 -1.69 -19.39
N SER A 84 -1.93 -0.39 -19.25
CA SER A 84 -3.30 0.12 -19.15
C SER A 84 -3.95 0.18 -20.52
N SER A 85 -5.23 -0.11 -20.59
CA SER A 85 -6.03 0.14 -21.78
C SER A 85 -7.50 0.30 -21.40
N TYR A 86 -8.25 0.95 -22.28
CA TYR A 86 -9.70 1.07 -22.13
C TYR A 86 -10.39 -0.31 -21.96
N TRP A 87 -9.83 -1.34 -22.57
CA TRP A 87 -10.37 -2.70 -22.56
C TRP A 87 -9.84 -3.59 -21.44
N ALA A 88 -8.58 -3.42 -21.07
CA ALA A 88 -7.90 -4.22 -20.07
C ALA A 88 -7.93 -3.59 -18.66
N GLY A 89 -8.35 -2.33 -18.56
CA GLY A 89 -8.45 -1.59 -17.32
C GLY A 89 -7.26 -0.73 -16.98
N GLN A 90 -7.27 -0.22 -15.76
CA GLN A 90 -6.27 0.72 -15.28
C GLN A 90 -5.14 -0.03 -14.57
N CYS A 91 -3.91 0.27 -14.95
CA CYS A 91 -2.74 -0.22 -14.25
C CYS A 91 -2.38 0.73 -13.11
N ARG A 92 -2.07 0.18 -11.93
CA ARG A 92 -1.46 0.95 -10.83
C ARG A 92 -0.10 0.35 -10.50
N ILE A 93 0.91 1.00 -11.05
CA ILE A 93 2.30 0.60 -10.83
C ILE A 93 2.78 1.08 -9.47
N GLN A 94 3.49 0.21 -8.78
CA GLN A 94 4.17 0.50 -7.51
C GLN A 94 5.67 0.48 -7.70
N LEU A 95 6.36 1.50 -7.24
CA LEU A 95 7.82 1.56 -7.21
C LEU A 95 8.30 1.41 -5.76
N PRO A 96 8.69 0.19 -5.33
CA PRO A 96 9.13 -0.04 -3.97
C PRO A 96 10.61 0.30 -3.81
N ILE A 97 10.90 1.08 -2.77
CA ILE A 97 12.26 1.41 -2.32
C ILE A 97 12.44 0.84 -0.91
N LEU A 98 13.54 0.13 -0.71
CA LEU A 98 13.95 -0.34 0.59
C LEU A 98 15.15 0.48 1.06
N ILE A 99 15.05 1.03 2.26
CA ILE A 99 16.11 1.83 2.88
C ILE A 99 16.43 1.29 4.26
N LYS A 100 17.71 1.18 4.59
CA LYS A 100 18.18 0.78 5.92
C LYS A 100 18.79 1.98 6.60
N LEU A 101 18.24 2.38 7.75
CA LEU A 101 18.65 3.55 8.50
C LEU A 101 19.27 3.17 9.85
N SER A 102 20.21 3.99 10.31
CA SER A 102 20.70 3.99 11.69
C SER A 102 20.61 5.39 12.29
N ASP A 103 20.67 5.45 13.61
CA ASP A 103 20.58 6.69 14.39
C ASP A 103 19.30 7.47 14.09
N VAL A 104 18.19 6.73 13.93
CA VAL A 104 16.87 7.29 13.66
C VAL A 104 16.30 7.91 14.94
N ASN A 105 16.01 9.21 14.89
CA ASN A 105 15.34 9.89 16.00
C ASN A 105 13.80 9.73 15.88
N PRO A 106 13.15 8.91 16.72
CA PRO A 106 11.72 8.63 16.58
C PRO A 106 10.81 9.80 16.95
N LEU A 107 11.35 10.87 17.55
CA LEU A 107 10.58 12.07 17.93
C LEU A 107 10.68 13.20 16.90
N LYS A 108 11.53 13.04 15.88
CA LYS A 108 11.72 14.03 14.82
C LYS A 108 10.90 13.69 13.58
N LYS A 109 10.57 14.72 12.82
CA LYS A 109 9.98 14.57 11.48
C LYS A 109 11.09 14.34 10.47
N TYR A 110 10.72 13.67 9.37
CA TYR A 110 11.56 13.49 8.19
C TYR A 110 10.80 14.03 6.98
N GLN A 111 11.50 14.26 5.87
CA GLN A 111 10.88 14.69 4.63
C GLN A 111 11.32 13.78 3.49
N TRP A 112 10.36 13.28 2.75
CA TRP A 112 10.57 12.63 1.47
C TRP A 112 10.26 13.63 0.37
N ASN A 113 11.26 14.02 -0.41
CA ASN A 113 11.13 15.02 -1.45
C ASN A 113 11.31 14.38 -2.81
N ILE A 114 10.46 14.77 -3.75
CA ILE A 114 10.51 14.31 -5.13
C ILE A 114 10.59 15.55 -6.01
N PHE A 115 11.66 15.67 -6.77
CA PHE A 115 11.84 16.68 -7.79
C PHE A 115 11.39 16.11 -9.14
N ILE A 116 10.71 16.90 -9.93
CA ILE A 116 9.97 16.48 -11.10
C ILE A 116 10.48 17.22 -12.32
N GLU A 117 10.92 16.46 -13.33
CA GLU A 117 11.26 17.00 -14.64
C GLU A 117 10.01 17.32 -15.46
N ASN A 118 9.08 16.36 -15.56
CA ASN A 118 7.88 16.50 -16.39
C ASN A 118 6.67 15.76 -15.81
N VAL A 119 5.47 16.26 -16.14
CA VAL A 119 4.18 15.66 -15.78
C VAL A 119 3.31 15.56 -17.04
N GLU A 120 2.89 14.35 -17.39
CA GLU A 120 1.78 14.14 -18.32
C GLU A 120 0.46 14.18 -17.54
N TYR A 121 -0.04 15.40 -17.33
CA TYR A 121 -1.11 15.72 -16.40
C TYR A 121 -2.48 15.28 -16.88
N GLU A 122 -3.30 14.84 -15.93
CA GLU A 122 -4.77 14.74 -16.02
C GLU A 122 -5.39 15.25 -14.71
N ASP A 123 -6.68 15.56 -14.75
CA ASP A 123 -7.38 16.10 -13.59
C ASP A 123 -7.34 15.13 -12.38
N CYS A 124 -7.28 15.74 -11.20
CA CYS A 124 -7.23 15.03 -9.92
C CYS A 124 -6.02 14.08 -9.76
N MET A 125 -4.93 14.37 -10.46
CA MET A 125 -3.68 13.62 -10.33
C MET A 125 -3.04 13.84 -8.97
N PHE A 126 -2.59 12.76 -8.32
CA PHE A 126 -1.79 12.85 -7.09
C PHE A 126 -0.79 11.70 -7.01
N LEU A 127 0.31 11.92 -6.31
CA LEU A 127 1.28 10.88 -6.03
C LEU A 127 1.16 10.46 -4.56
N ARG A 128 0.97 9.17 -4.34
CA ARG A 128 1.01 8.55 -3.01
C ARG A 128 2.41 8.07 -2.70
N VAL A 129 2.88 8.39 -1.51
CA VAL A 129 4.06 7.80 -0.90
C VAL A 129 3.61 7.02 0.34
N GLU A 130 3.72 5.71 0.30
CA GLU A 130 3.53 4.86 1.48
C GLU A 130 4.87 4.67 2.19
N VAL A 131 4.93 4.96 3.48
CA VAL A 131 6.11 4.71 4.32
C VAL A 131 5.72 3.75 5.44
N ASN A 132 6.27 2.55 5.44
CA ASN A 132 5.99 1.49 6.43
C ASN A 132 4.47 1.24 6.65
N GLY A 133 3.68 1.32 5.59
CA GLY A 133 2.23 1.11 5.60
C GLY A 133 1.39 2.36 5.92
N LYS A 134 2.01 3.53 6.13
CA LYS A 134 1.32 4.82 6.29
C LYS A 134 1.33 5.59 4.97
N ASN A 135 0.17 5.95 4.47
CA ASN A 135 0.01 6.71 3.22
C ASN A 135 0.15 8.22 3.44
N TYR A 136 0.76 8.88 2.47
CA TYR A 136 0.88 10.31 2.34
C TYR A 136 0.57 10.68 0.88
N ASP A 137 -0.46 11.47 0.66
CA ASP A 137 -0.93 11.86 -0.67
C ASP A 137 -0.58 13.33 -0.93
N SER A 138 -0.11 13.64 -2.13
CA SER A 138 0.19 15.01 -2.55
C SER A 138 -0.39 15.26 -3.94
N PRO A 139 -1.27 16.27 -4.10
CA PRO A 139 -1.84 16.62 -5.38
C PRO A 139 -0.76 17.14 -6.35
N ILE A 140 -0.93 16.83 -7.62
CA ILE A 140 -0.06 17.25 -8.70
C ILE A 140 -0.83 18.22 -9.59
N LYS A 141 -0.14 19.28 -10.03
CA LYS A 141 -0.59 20.24 -11.04
C LYS A 141 0.33 20.18 -12.25
N PRO A 142 -0.09 20.72 -13.41
CA PRO A 142 0.75 20.68 -14.63
C PRO A 142 2.14 21.29 -14.46
N ASP A 143 2.29 22.27 -13.58
CA ASP A 143 3.51 23.02 -13.31
C ASP A 143 4.24 22.55 -12.03
N THR A 144 3.82 21.45 -11.42
CA THR A 144 4.45 20.91 -10.21
C THR A 144 5.88 20.48 -10.50
N LYS A 145 6.83 21.09 -9.80
CA LYS A 145 8.28 20.78 -9.92
C LYS A 145 8.83 20.04 -8.70
N GLN A 146 8.10 20.07 -7.58
CA GLN A 146 8.53 19.40 -6.35
C GLN A 146 7.32 18.97 -5.53
N LEU A 147 7.42 17.78 -4.93
CA LEU A 147 6.50 17.28 -3.90
C LEU A 147 7.29 17.06 -2.61
N ILE A 148 6.73 17.49 -1.48
CA ILE A 148 7.34 17.37 -0.16
C ILE A 148 6.37 16.63 0.76
N TYR A 149 6.79 15.45 1.23
CA TYR A 149 6.02 14.62 2.15
C TYR A 149 6.62 14.70 3.55
N SER A 150 5.88 15.27 4.50
CA SER A 150 6.29 15.34 5.90
C SER A 150 5.97 14.02 6.61
N ILE A 151 6.97 13.18 6.78
CA ILE A 151 6.86 11.89 7.48
C ILE A 151 6.77 12.16 8.98
N GLN A 152 5.69 11.69 9.60
CA GLN A 152 5.43 11.90 11.02
C GLN A 152 6.45 11.17 11.91
N PRO A 153 6.70 11.66 13.15
CA PRO A 153 7.53 10.99 14.11
C PRO A 153 7.12 9.53 14.34
N GLY A 154 8.10 8.64 14.50
CA GLY A 154 7.89 7.22 14.77
C GLY A 154 7.52 6.35 13.56
N ILE A 155 7.34 6.92 12.37
CA ILE A 155 7.04 6.15 11.15
C ILE A 155 8.31 5.52 10.57
N LEU A 156 9.39 6.29 10.43
CA LEU A 156 10.69 5.73 10.12
C LEU A 156 11.30 5.09 11.36
N LYS A 157 11.98 3.97 11.17
CA LYS A 157 12.50 3.11 12.23
C LYS A 157 13.98 2.85 12.02
N GLU A 158 14.64 2.54 13.10
CA GLU A 158 15.95 1.90 13.07
C GLU A 158 15.89 0.61 12.26
N GLY A 159 16.86 0.39 11.36
CA GLY A 159 16.87 -0.75 10.46
C GLY A 159 16.10 -0.52 9.16
N TYR A 160 15.33 -1.50 8.72
CA TYR A 160 14.69 -1.51 7.40
C TYR A 160 13.38 -0.73 7.37
N ASN A 161 13.26 0.13 6.36
CA ASN A 161 12.06 0.88 6.03
C ASN A 161 11.68 0.65 4.57
N LYS A 162 10.40 0.39 4.34
CA LYS A 162 9.82 0.23 3.00
C LYS A 162 9.09 1.51 2.61
N ILE A 163 9.42 2.05 1.45
CA ILE A 163 8.76 3.19 0.85
C ILE A 163 8.22 2.74 -0.50
N VAL A 164 6.96 3.05 -0.81
CA VAL A 164 6.34 2.71 -2.08
C VAL A 164 5.75 3.97 -2.68
N MET A 165 6.09 4.24 -3.93
CA MET A 165 5.49 5.34 -4.69
C MET A 165 4.48 4.79 -5.69
N GLN A 166 3.34 5.47 -5.81
CA GLN A 166 2.25 5.10 -6.71
C GLN A 166 1.54 6.34 -7.21
N LEU A 167 1.35 6.42 -8.53
CA LEU A 167 0.64 7.53 -9.16
C LEU A 167 -0.84 7.21 -9.29
N PHE A 168 -1.68 8.14 -8.86
CA PHE A 168 -3.13 8.07 -8.94
C PHE A 168 -3.62 9.12 -9.93
N ASN A 169 -4.44 8.70 -10.86
CA ASN A 169 -4.89 9.47 -12.03
C ASN A 169 -3.70 9.94 -12.89
N GLY A 170 -4.00 10.44 -14.07
CA GLY A 170 -2.98 10.94 -14.99
C GLY A 170 -2.19 9.86 -15.72
N LYS A 171 -1.35 10.30 -16.65
CA LYS A 171 -0.58 9.41 -17.52
C LYS A 171 0.76 9.04 -16.95
N SER A 172 1.57 10.03 -16.54
CA SER A 172 2.90 9.76 -16.02
C SER A 172 3.52 10.95 -15.30
N LEU A 173 4.54 10.65 -14.49
CA LEU A 173 5.41 11.63 -13.86
C LEU A 173 6.86 11.20 -14.08
N THR A 174 7.71 12.13 -14.56
CA THR A 174 9.14 11.93 -14.79
C THR A 174 9.94 12.53 -13.64
N PHE A 175 10.84 11.74 -13.07
CA PHE A 175 11.68 12.15 -11.95
C PHE A 175 12.90 12.96 -12.41
N ASP A 176 13.29 13.97 -11.64
CA ASP A 176 14.57 14.65 -11.67
C ASP A 176 15.46 14.15 -10.52
N ALA A 177 14.94 14.17 -9.30
CA ALA A 177 15.61 13.60 -8.14
C ALA A 177 14.63 13.17 -7.05
N ILE A 178 15.07 12.27 -6.19
CA ILE A 178 14.32 11.82 -5.01
C ILE A 178 15.27 11.87 -3.81
N CYS A 179 14.87 12.47 -2.69
CA CYS A 179 15.70 12.50 -1.51
C CYS A 179 14.94 12.31 -0.19
N LEU A 180 15.63 11.73 0.78
CA LEU A 180 15.24 11.68 2.18
C LEU A 180 16.03 12.71 2.97
N ASN A 181 15.33 13.64 3.58
CA ASN A 181 15.90 14.66 4.47
C ASN A 181 15.45 14.41 5.92
N GLY A 182 16.32 14.72 6.85
CA GLY A 182 16.03 14.55 8.26
C GLY A 182 17.15 15.04 9.18
N PRO A 183 17.13 14.59 10.44
CA PRO A 183 18.16 14.90 11.41
C PRO A 183 19.55 14.48 10.93
N GLN A 184 20.55 15.30 11.23
CA GLN A 184 21.92 15.11 10.75
C GLN A 184 22.58 13.82 11.26
N GLU A 185 22.13 13.33 12.42
CA GLU A 185 22.61 12.07 13.02
C GLU A 185 22.16 10.82 12.24
N THR A 186 21.02 10.88 11.54
CA THR A 186 20.48 9.71 10.82
C THR A 186 21.33 9.38 9.61
N GLN A 187 21.69 8.11 9.46
CA GLN A 187 22.54 7.63 8.39
C GLN A 187 21.89 6.51 7.60
N ILE A 188 22.24 6.43 6.30
CA ILE A 188 21.89 5.32 5.46
C ILE A 188 22.96 4.23 5.53
N ASN A 189 22.52 2.97 5.59
CA ASN A 189 23.39 1.82 5.61
C ASN A 189 23.11 0.89 4.42
N LYS A 190 24.11 0.14 4.00
CA LYS A 190 23.95 -0.92 3.00
C LYS A 190 22.97 -1.98 3.51
N ILE A 191 22.10 -2.43 2.63
CA ILE A 191 21.13 -3.48 2.92
C ILE A 191 21.83 -4.84 2.98
N GLY A 192 22.84 -5.05 2.12
CA GLY A 192 23.57 -6.30 2.04
C GLY A 192 22.77 -7.42 1.38
N ASP A 193 23.35 -8.62 1.29
CA ASP A 193 22.74 -9.78 0.62
C ASP A 193 21.95 -10.69 1.59
N THR A 194 21.99 -10.40 2.90
CA THR A 194 21.26 -11.19 3.89
C THR A 194 19.75 -10.99 3.71
N PRO A 195 18.96 -12.08 3.58
CA PRO A 195 17.51 -11.97 3.48
C PRO A 195 16.90 -11.23 4.67
N ILE A 196 15.98 -10.31 4.38
CA ILE A 196 15.17 -9.65 5.40
C ILE A 196 14.01 -10.56 5.73
N ILE A 197 13.91 -10.94 6.99
CA ILE A 197 12.94 -11.92 7.47
C ILE A 197 11.97 -11.24 8.43
N SER A 198 10.68 -11.44 8.20
CA SER A 198 9.66 -11.20 9.22
C SER A 198 8.78 -12.43 9.37
N MET A 199 8.34 -12.68 10.59
CA MET A 199 7.59 -13.88 10.95
C MET A 199 6.39 -13.51 11.81
N LYS A 200 5.27 -14.17 11.58
CA LYS A 200 4.10 -14.14 12.48
C LYS A 200 3.37 -15.47 12.45
N MET A 201 2.69 -15.82 13.53
CA MET A 201 1.74 -16.93 13.48
C MET A 201 0.50 -16.50 12.69
N ALA A 202 -0.05 -17.41 11.90
CA ALA A 202 -1.31 -17.18 11.21
C ALA A 202 -2.48 -17.08 12.21
N ASP A 203 -3.51 -16.37 11.84
CA ASP A 203 -4.78 -16.26 12.55
C ASP A 203 -5.80 -17.34 12.13
N TYR A 204 -5.29 -18.43 11.55
CA TYR A 204 -6.06 -19.59 11.10
C TYR A 204 -5.24 -20.87 11.27
N GLU A 205 -5.94 -22.02 11.20
CA GLU A 205 -5.33 -23.34 11.12
C GLU A 205 -5.48 -23.95 9.71
N LEU A 206 -4.54 -24.81 9.35
CA LEU A 206 -4.61 -25.62 8.15
C LEU A 206 -4.82 -27.08 8.54
N GLU A 207 -5.54 -27.83 7.71
CA GLU A 207 -5.67 -29.28 7.82
C GLU A 207 -4.63 -29.95 6.93
N GLN A 208 -3.80 -30.79 7.55
CA GLN A 208 -2.84 -31.66 6.87
C GLN A 208 -3.12 -33.11 7.20
N GLY A 209 -3.85 -33.78 6.32
CA GLY A 209 -4.36 -35.12 6.60
C GLY A 209 -5.31 -35.08 7.79
N LYS A 210 -4.99 -35.78 8.87
CA LYS A 210 -5.78 -35.82 10.12
C LYS A 210 -5.30 -34.81 11.18
N THR A 211 -4.38 -33.92 10.83
CA THR A 211 -3.74 -33.02 11.79
C THR A 211 -4.05 -31.56 11.46
N ARG A 212 -4.48 -30.78 12.45
CA ARG A 212 -4.60 -29.32 12.36
C ARG A 212 -3.31 -28.68 12.84
N THR A 213 -2.87 -27.65 12.12
CA THR A 213 -1.65 -26.91 12.43
C THR A 213 -1.87 -25.41 12.20
N GLN A 214 -1.46 -24.58 13.14
CA GLN A 214 -1.37 -23.13 12.93
C GLN A 214 -0.08 -22.84 12.17
N PRO A 215 -0.11 -22.34 10.93
CA PRO A 215 1.10 -22.11 10.17
C PRO A 215 1.86 -20.88 10.67
N LEU A 216 3.18 -20.90 10.47
CA LEU A 216 4.04 -19.73 10.52
C LEU A 216 3.98 -19.02 9.17
N LEU A 217 3.60 -17.76 9.14
CA LEU A 217 3.72 -16.90 7.96
C LEU A 217 5.12 -16.31 7.95
N LEU A 218 5.91 -16.74 7.00
CA LEU A 218 7.27 -16.29 6.77
C LEU A 218 7.27 -15.33 5.58
N LYS A 219 7.52 -14.04 5.83
CA LYS A 219 7.75 -13.04 4.79
C LYS A 219 9.25 -12.86 4.60
N THR A 220 9.69 -12.86 3.35
CA THR A 220 11.08 -12.63 2.97
C THR A 220 11.20 -11.51 1.96
N ILE A 221 12.26 -10.70 2.05
CA ILE A 221 12.73 -9.84 0.97
C ILE A 221 14.17 -10.24 0.69
N THR A 222 14.45 -10.73 -0.51
CA THR A 222 15.77 -11.25 -0.89
C THR A 222 16.22 -10.64 -2.21
N LYS A 223 17.52 -10.37 -2.35
CA LYS A 223 18.13 -9.89 -3.61
C LYS A 223 18.39 -11.01 -4.60
N LYS A 224 18.48 -12.23 -4.12
CA LYS A 224 18.78 -13.43 -4.92
C LYS A 224 17.96 -14.59 -4.43
N SER A 225 17.56 -15.45 -5.34
CA SER A 225 16.97 -16.76 -4.99
C SER A 225 17.96 -17.60 -4.20
N GLY A 226 17.46 -18.38 -3.27
CA GLY A 226 18.30 -19.19 -2.40
C GLY A 226 17.52 -20.18 -1.54
N THR A 227 18.22 -20.83 -0.62
CA THR A 227 17.61 -21.81 0.28
C THR A 227 17.66 -21.31 1.72
N LEU A 228 16.51 -21.23 2.36
CA LEU A 228 16.41 -21.01 3.80
C LEU A 228 16.26 -22.33 4.54
N LYS A 229 17.02 -22.50 5.59
CA LYS A 229 16.83 -23.53 6.59
C LYS A 229 15.99 -22.97 7.73
N ILE A 230 14.78 -23.48 7.88
CA ILE A 230 13.81 -23.09 8.89
C ILE A 230 13.78 -24.18 9.94
N GLN A 231 14.16 -23.87 11.16
CA GLN A 231 14.07 -24.78 12.29
C GLN A 231 12.92 -24.36 13.20
N ILE A 232 11.91 -25.22 13.33
CA ILE A 232 10.77 -25.03 14.23
C ILE A 232 10.90 -26.06 15.35
N ASN A 233 11.28 -25.60 16.55
CA ASN A 233 11.70 -26.45 17.66
C ASN A 233 12.83 -27.40 17.21
N GLN A 234 12.56 -28.72 17.10
CA GLN A 234 13.52 -29.70 16.64
C GLN A 234 13.42 -30.06 15.15
N LYS A 235 12.30 -29.66 14.49
CA LYS A 235 12.05 -29.97 13.08
C LYS A 235 12.79 -28.99 12.18
N LYS A 236 13.48 -29.50 11.19
CA LYS A 236 14.19 -28.73 10.16
C LYS A 236 13.43 -28.83 8.84
N ILE A 237 13.22 -27.70 8.17
CA ILE A 237 12.56 -27.55 6.88
C ILE A 237 13.49 -26.74 6.00
N PHE A 238 13.66 -27.15 4.74
CA PHE A 238 14.36 -26.36 3.74
C PHE A 238 13.33 -25.76 2.78
N LYS A 239 13.42 -24.46 2.55
CA LYS A 239 12.51 -23.73 1.67
C LYS A 239 13.31 -22.98 0.63
N GLN A 240 13.02 -23.22 -0.65
CA GLN A 240 13.50 -22.38 -1.73
C GLN A 240 12.76 -21.04 -1.66
N VAL A 241 13.50 -19.95 -1.68
CA VAL A 241 12.98 -18.61 -1.72
C VAL A 241 13.40 -17.94 -3.02
N GLU A 242 12.48 -17.16 -3.58
CA GLU A 242 12.72 -16.45 -4.82
C GLU A 242 13.19 -15.02 -4.52
N GLU A 243 13.81 -14.37 -5.50
CA GLU A 243 14.14 -12.96 -5.45
C GLU A 243 12.89 -12.11 -5.20
N GLY A 244 13.04 -10.99 -4.49
CA GLY A 244 11.98 -10.05 -4.17
C GLY A 244 11.23 -10.37 -2.88
N GLU A 245 10.00 -9.85 -2.77
CA GLU A 245 9.14 -10.05 -1.61
C GLU A 245 8.26 -11.29 -1.81
N ASN A 246 8.35 -12.23 -0.86
CA ASN A 246 7.54 -13.45 -0.88
C ASN A 246 6.98 -13.76 0.51
N ILE A 247 5.82 -14.42 0.54
CA ILE A 247 5.18 -14.89 1.77
C ILE A 247 4.99 -16.41 1.64
N TYR A 248 5.42 -17.13 2.67
CA TYR A 248 5.30 -18.59 2.74
C TYR A 248 4.51 -19.01 3.95
N GLU A 249 3.60 -19.95 3.77
CA GLU A 249 2.93 -20.66 4.86
C GLU A 249 3.78 -21.88 5.25
N ILE A 250 4.31 -21.89 6.46
CA ILE A 250 5.17 -22.97 6.96
C ILE A 250 4.44 -23.73 8.06
N PRO A 251 4.05 -24.99 7.82
CA PRO A 251 3.36 -25.78 8.84
C PRO A 251 4.22 -26.04 10.07
N THR A 252 3.71 -25.68 11.25
CA THR A 252 4.43 -25.88 12.51
C THR A 252 4.29 -27.29 13.09
N GLY A 253 3.41 -28.12 12.52
CA GLY A 253 3.10 -29.46 13.00
C GLY A 253 2.02 -29.47 14.10
N LYS A 254 1.73 -30.66 14.61
CA LYS A 254 0.75 -30.84 15.69
C LYS A 254 1.37 -30.40 17.02
N LEU A 255 0.87 -29.32 17.55
CA LEU A 255 1.27 -28.77 18.85
C LEU A 255 0.02 -28.57 19.73
N LYS A 256 0.20 -28.70 21.03
CA LYS A 256 -0.88 -28.36 21.98
C LYS A 256 -1.09 -26.86 22.01
N ASP A 257 -2.29 -26.43 22.37
CA ASP A 257 -2.59 -25.03 22.63
C ASP A 257 -1.64 -24.47 23.69
N GLN A 258 -1.28 -23.19 23.60
CA GLN A 258 -0.31 -22.49 24.45
C GLN A 258 1.13 -23.09 24.43
N SER A 259 1.44 -23.97 23.45
CA SER A 259 2.82 -24.45 23.29
C SER A 259 3.74 -23.34 22.79
N LYS A 260 4.94 -23.25 23.37
CA LYS A 260 6.01 -22.38 22.87
C LYS A 260 6.59 -22.95 21.58
N ILE A 261 6.77 -22.10 20.61
CA ILE A 261 7.36 -22.41 19.29
C ILE A 261 8.60 -21.53 19.14
N LYS A 262 9.76 -22.17 19.10
CA LYS A 262 11.01 -21.48 18.80
C LYS A 262 11.32 -21.66 17.32
N VAL A 263 11.43 -20.56 16.60
CA VAL A 263 11.77 -20.53 15.18
C VAL A 263 13.15 -19.93 15.01
N LYS A 264 14.01 -20.64 14.27
CA LYS A 264 15.33 -20.17 13.86
C LYS A 264 15.44 -20.29 12.35
N ILE A 265 15.80 -19.20 11.68
CA ILE A 265 16.04 -19.18 10.24
C ILE A 265 17.51 -18.95 9.97
N SER A 266 18.06 -19.73 9.04
CA SER A 266 19.46 -19.66 8.65
C SER A 266 19.58 -19.75 7.13
N THR A 267 20.56 -19.05 6.57
CA THR A 267 21.00 -19.14 5.18
C THR A 267 22.52 -19.33 5.16
N GLU A 268 23.03 -20.16 4.26
CA GLU A 268 24.47 -20.43 4.11
C GLU A 268 25.20 -20.72 5.44
N GLY A 269 24.49 -21.39 6.36
CA GLY A 269 25.01 -21.71 7.70
C GLY A 269 24.89 -20.59 8.74
N GLN A 270 24.62 -19.37 8.35
CA GLN A 270 24.45 -18.23 9.26
C GLN A 270 23.00 -18.08 9.71
N THR A 271 22.80 -17.73 10.99
CA THR A 271 21.48 -17.43 11.53
C THR A 271 21.10 -16.01 11.18
N VAL A 272 19.96 -15.85 10.47
CA VAL A 272 19.43 -14.54 10.04
C VAL A 272 18.26 -14.06 10.89
N ALA A 273 17.51 -14.97 11.51
CA ALA A 273 16.43 -14.59 12.42
C ALA A 273 16.18 -15.68 13.48
N THR A 274 15.79 -15.26 14.68
CA THR A 274 15.29 -16.15 15.72
C THR A 274 14.14 -15.45 16.45
N GLN A 275 13.03 -16.17 16.64
CA GLN A 275 11.85 -15.63 17.34
C GLN A 275 11.11 -16.77 18.06
N GLU A 276 10.47 -16.43 19.16
CA GLU A 276 9.58 -17.34 19.91
C GLU A 276 8.14 -16.89 19.74
N PHE A 277 7.24 -17.85 19.59
CA PHE A 277 5.82 -17.66 19.46
C PHE A 277 5.07 -18.55 20.44
N ILE A 278 3.82 -18.23 20.70
CA ILE A 278 2.89 -19.10 21.43
C ILE A 278 1.84 -19.56 20.42
N ARG A 279 1.66 -20.87 20.30
CA ARG A 279 0.57 -21.42 19.51
C ARG A 279 -0.76 -21.11 20.19
N SER A 280 -1.74 -20.72 19.40
CA SER A 280 -3.13 -20.56 19.84
C SER A 280 -4.07 -21.33 18.91
N ASN A 281 -5.15 -21.86 19.46
CA ASN A 281 -6.18 -22.49 18.65
C ASN A 281 -6.85 -21.43 17.78
N GLN A 282 -6.97 -21.73 16.48
CA GLN A 282 -7.54 -20.85 15.48
C GLN A 282 -8.66 -21.56 14.72
N GLN A 283 -9.45 -20.81 13.97
CA GLN A 283 -10.43 -21.39 13.08
C GLN A 283 -9.72 -22.09 11.90
N LEU A 284 -10.33 -23.21 11.44
CA LEU A 284 -9.83 -23.90 10.28
C LEU A 284 -10.09 -23.08 9.02
N ARG A 285 -9.04 -22.79 8.25
CA ARG A 285 -9.16 -22.22 6.91
C ARG A 285 -9.57 -23.31 5.93
N ARG A 286 -10.76 -23.17 5.37
CA ARG A 286 -11.33 -24.13 4.42
C ARG A 286 -10.95 -23.76 3.00
N SER A 287 -11.13 -24.66 2.04
CA SER A 287 -10.84 -24.37 0.61
C SER A 287 -11.59 -23.15 0.10
N ILE A 288 -12.81 -22.90 0.58
CA ILE A 288 -13.61 -21.72 0.25
C ILE A 288 -12.96 -20.40 0.70
N ASP A 289 -12.17 -20.42 1.76
CA ASP A 289 -11.54 -19.24 2.34
C ASP A 289 -10.28 -18.81 1.54
N TYR A 290 -9.87 -19.59 0.51
CA TYR A 290 -8.81 -19.23 -0.45
C TYR A 290 -9.34 -18.57 -1.71
N VAL A 291 -10.65 -18.45 -1.85
CA VAL A 291 -11.24 -17.76 -3.01
C VAL A 291 -11.10 -16.27 -2.82
N ASP A 292 -10.33 -15.65 -3.69
CA ASP A 292 -10.20 -14.19 -3.76
C ASP A 292 -11.25 -13.62 -4.72
N GLN A 293 -12.27 -12.98 -4.18
CA GLN A 293 -13.34 -12.38 -4.99
C GLN A 293 -12.94 -11.04 -5.62
N PHE A 294 -11.80 -10.48 -5.25
CA PHE A 294 -11.25 -9.31 -5.94
C PHE A 294 -10.45 -9.69 -7.19
N ALA A 295 -10.06 -10.95 -7.34
CA ALA A 295 -9.34 -11.41 -8.53
C ALA A 295 -10.16 -11.15 -9.80
N GLY A 296 -9.57 -10.37 -10.74
CA GLY A 296 -10.23 -9.98 -11.98
C GLY A 296 -11.19 -8.79 -11.88
N SER A 297 -11.32 -8.14 -10.71
CA SER A 297 -12.19 -6.97 -10.54
C SER A 297 -11.51 -5.64 -10.88
N SER A 298 -10.24 -5.65 -11.25
CA SER A 298 -9.56 -4.50 -11.83
C SER A 298 -9.53 -4.62 -13.35
N GLY A 299 -9.96 -3.57 -14.04
CA GLY A 299 -9.97 -3.54 -15.50
C GLY A 299 -11.01 -4.43 -16.16
N SER A 300 -11.82 -5.09 -15.38
CA SER A 300 -12.90 -5.93 -15.92
C SER A 300 -14.08 -5.07 -16.35
N ARG A 301 -14.38 -5.11 -17.61
CA ARG A 301 -15.64 -4.55 -18.15
C ARG A 301 -16.78 -5.59 -18.26
N TRP A 302 -16.55 -6.79 -17.77
CA TRP A 302 -17.42 -7.93 -17.98
C TRP A 302 -18.14 -8.38 -16.70
N MET A 303 -18.56 -7.43 -15.88
CA MET A 303 -19.42 -7.69 -14.72
C MET A 303 -18.82 -8.63 -13.67
N ILE A 304 -17.53 -8.49 -13.44
CA ILE A 304 -16.84 -9.17 -12.34
C ILE A 304 -16.68 -8.18 -11.19
N GLY A 305 -17.34 -8.42 -10.10
CA GLY A 305 -17.26 -7.58 -8.91
C GLY A 305 -17.31 -8.42 -7.64
N PRO A 306 -16.93 -7.85 -6.49
CA PRO A 306 -16.74 -8.59 -5.25
C PRO A 306 -18.03 -8.82 -4.45
N GLY A 307 -19.15 -9.01 -5.13
CA GLY A 307 -20.44 -9.15 -4.48
C GLY A 307 -20.75 -10.55 -3.96
N PRO A 308 -21.65 -10.69 -2.97
CA PRO A 308 -22.06 -11.96 -2.41
C PRO A 308 -23.08 -12.70 -3.28
N TRP A 309 -22.76 -12.92 -4.55
CA TRP A 309 -23.70 -13.54 -5.49
C TRP A 309 -23.85 -15.03 -5.26
N MET A 310 -25.08 -15.51 -5.52
CA MET A 310 -25.32 -16.94 -5.62
C MET A 310 -25.19 -17.39 -7.08
N PRO A 311 -24.63 -18.57 -7.35
CA PRO A 311 -24.68 -19.16 -8.68
C PRO A 311 -26.11 -19.22 -9.20
N PHE A 312 -26.34 -18.76 -10.44
CA PHE A 312 -27.69 -18.69 -11.05
C PHE A 312 -28.69 -17.82 -10.26
N GLY A 313 -28.18 -16.92 -9.41
CA GLY A 313 -29.03 -16.00 -8.66
C GLY A 313 -29.63 -14.92 -9.56
N MET A 314 -30.82 -14.45 -9.16
CA MET A 314 -31.49 -13.31 -9.80
C MET A 314 -30.96 -11.98 -9.29
N VAL A 315 -30.27 -11.98 -8.15
CA VAL A 315 -29.70 -10.79 -7.49
C VAL A 315 -28.19 -10.83 -7.59
N LYS A 316 -27.62 -9.77 -8.14
CA LYS A 316 -26.19 -9.53 -8.22
C LYS A 316 -25.84 -8.30 -7.35
N LEU A 317 -26.02 -8.42 -6.03
CA LEU A 317 -25.72 -7.33 -5.11
C LEU A 317 -24.21 -7.14 -5.02
N MET A 318 -23.73 -5.92 -5.30
CA MET A 318 -22.34 -5.56 -5.13
C MET A 318 -22.15 -4.04 -5.01
N PRO A 319 -20.95 -3.56 -4.61
CA PRO A 319 -20.64 -2.14 -4.64
C PRO A 319 -20.53 -1.60 -6.06
N ASP A 320 -20.91 -0.33 -6.23
CA ASP A 320 -20.77 0.45 -7.45
C ASP A 320 -19.80 1.61 -7.20
N ASN A 321 -18.75 1.71 -8.00
CA ASN A 321 -17.77 2.78 -7.90
C ASN A 321 -17.26 3.27 -9.25
N GLU A 322 -17.64 2.63 -10.33
CA GLU A 322 -17.20 2.92 -11.68
C GLU A 322 -18.19 3.85 -12.41
N ASP A 323 -17.68 4.94 -12.98
CA ASP A 323 -18.48 5.90 -13.73
C ASP A 323 -18.46 5.64 -15.24
N ALA A 324 -17.46 4.88 -15.72
CA ALA A 324 -17.27 4.66 -17.14
C ALA A 324 -18.24 3.61 -17.68
N HIS A 325 -18.55 3.74 -18.96
CA HIS A 325 -19.42 2.83 -19.69
C HIS A 325 -18.83 1.43 -19.81
N TRP A 326 -19.66 0.42 -19.85
CA TRP A 326 -19.30 -0.98 -20.16
C TRP A 326 -18.53 -1.73 -19.05
N LYS A 327 -18.55 -1.27 -17.82
CA LYS A 327 -17.95 -1.95 -16.69
C LYS A 327 -19.01 -2.55 -15.76
N ALA A 328 -18.57 -3.45 -14.90
CA ALA A 328 -19.45 -4.18 -13.99
C ALA A 328 -20.08 -3.32 -12.87
N GLY A 329 -19.76 -2.03 -12.81
CA GLY A 329 -20.11 -1.16 -11.70
C GLY A 329 -19.02 -1.07 -10.64
N TYR A 330 -18.04 -1.97 -10.63
CA TYR A 330 -16.93 -1.99 -9.69
C TYR A 330 -15.56 -2.05 -10.38
N GLU A 331 -14.64 -1.21 -9.93
CA GLU A 331 -13.23 -1.21 -10.28
C GLU A 331 -12.39 -1.23 -9.00
N TYR A 332 -11.57 -2.26 -8.84
CA TYR A 332 -10.76 -2.46 -7.63
C TYR A 332 -9.88 -1.26 -7.25
N ASN A 333 -9.36 -0.56 -8.25
CA ASN A 333 -8.47 0.58 -8.03
C ASN A 333 -9.18 1.87 -7.59
N VAL A 334 -10.50 1.95 -7.65
CA VAL A 334 -11.25 3.12 -7.21
C VAL A 334 -11.46 3.06 -5.69
N GLU A 335 -11.04 4.12 -5.00
CA GLU A 335 -11.05 4.19 -3.53
C GLU A 335 -12.28 4.95 -2.97
N ASN A 336 -13.40 4.91 -3.67
CA ASN A 336 -14.67 5.41 -3.20
C ASN A 336 -15.83 4.57 -3.76
N ILE A 337 -17.00 4.64 -3.13
CA ILE A 337 -18.19 3.89 -3.52
C ILE A 337 -19.35 4.87 -3.72
N MET A 338 -20.06 4.72 -4.83
CA MET A 338 -21.28 5.45 -5.17
C MET A 338 -22.51 4.84 -4.47
N GLY A 339 -22.51 3.55 -4.25
CA GLY A 339 -23.60 2.83 -3.60
C GLY A 339 -23.51 1.34 -3.81
N PHE A 340 -24.59 0.66 -3.52
CA PHE A 340 -24.75 -0.79 -3.66
C PHE A 340 -26.01 -1.07 -4.47
N SER A 341 -25.88 -1.78 -5.58
CA SER A 341 -27.04 -2.11 -6.43
C SER A 341 -27.22 -3.60 -6.64
N HIS A 342 -28.40 -4.00 -7.11
CA HIS A 342 -28.87 -5.39 -7.13
C HIS A 342 -28.79 -6.03 -8.50
N ILE A 343 -28.62 -5.25 -9.55
CA ILE A 343 -28.56 -5.71 -10.93
C ILE A 343 -27.30 -5.15 -11.56
N HIS A 344 -26.47 -6.04 -12.11
CA HIS A 344 -25.25 -5.68 -12.80
C HIS A 344 -25.23 -6.41 -14.14
N GLU A 345 -25.60 -5.67 -15.19
CA GLU A 345 -25.55 -6.06 -16.57
C GLU A 345 -24.86 -4.95 -17.38
N TRP A 346 -24.57 -5.18 -18.64
CA TRP A 346 -23.78 -4.29 -19.48
C TRP A 346 -24.16 -2.80 -19.43
N THR A 347 -25.44 -2.52 -19.33
CA THR A 347 -25.97 -1.15 -19.38
C THR A 347 -26.98 -0.90 -18.28
N MET A 348 -27.09 -1.82 -17.33
CA MET A 348 -28.13 -1.75 -16.32
C MET A 348 -27.55 -2.00 -14.93
N THR A 349 -27.72 -1.03 -14.07
CA THR A 349 -27.68 -1.19 -12.62
C THR A 349 -29.05 -0.91 -12.07
N GLY A 350 -29.47 -1.61 -11.02
CA GLY A 350 -30.83 -1.47 -10.52
C GLY A 350 -30.86 -1.26 -9.02
N LEU A 351 -31.68 -0.31 -8.58
CA LEU A 351 -31.94 0.01 -7.18
C LEU A 351 -30.65 0.25 -6.39
N LEU A 352 -29.92 1.31 -6.77
CA LEU A 352 -28.75 1.77 -6.04
C LEU A 352 -29.15 2.37 -4.69
N MET A 353 -28.51 1.92 -3.63
CA MET A 353 -28.68 2.43 -2.28
C MET A 353 -27.35 2.79 -1.67
N ILE A 354 -27.30 3.91 -0.94
CA ILE A 354 -26.16 4.30 -0.12
C ILE A 354 -26.66 4.96 1.17
N PRO A 355 -26.17 4.57 2.34
CA PRO A 355 -26.45 5.28 3.58
C PRO A 355 -25.59 6.54 3.63
N THR A 356 -26.17 7.66 4.06
CA THR A 356 -25.47 8.92 4.25
C THR A 356 -25.77 9.52 5.61
N THR A 357 -24.89 10.40 6.09
CA THR A 357 -25.08 11.24 7.27
C THR A 357 -24.82 12.70 6.88
N GLY A 358 -25.39 13.65 7.64
CA GLY A 358 -25.26 15.08 7.37
C GLY A 358 -26.23 15.56 6.29
N ASP A 359 -25.83 16.58 5.54
CA ASP A 359 -26.68 17.23 4.54
C ASP A 359 -26.93 16.32 3.34
N LEU A 360 -28.19 16.35 2.84
CA LEU A 360 -28.60 15.56 1.69
C LEU A 360 -27.89 16.04 0.41
N LYS A 361 -27.17 15.14 -0.21
CA LYS A 361 -26.59 15.32 -1.56
C LYS A 361 -27.36 14.43 -2.53
N ILE A 362 -27.79 14.98 -3.66
CA ILE A 362 -28.60 14.27 -4.67
C ILE A 362 -27.80 13.83 -5.90
N GLN A 363 -26.60 14.35 -6.05
CA GLN A 363 -25.69 13.96 -7.15
C GLN A 363 -24.68 12.91 -6.66
N PRO A 364 -24.28 11.96 -7.50
CA PRO A 364 -23.32 10.94 -7.09
C PRO A 364 -21.90 11.49 -6.88
N GLY A 365 -21.52 12.59 -7.52
CA GLY A 365 -20.12 12.93 -7.72
C GLY A 365 -19.47 12.02 -8.76
N THR A 366 -18.16 12.09 -8.90
CA THR A 366 -17.40 11.23 -9.80
C THR A 366 -16.36 10.41 -9.02
N GLU A 367 -15.83 9.36 -9.64
CA GLU A 367 -14.75 8.57 -9.01
C GLU A 367 -13.51 9.41 -8.67
N LYS A 368 -13.23 10.45 -9.48
CA LYS A 368 -12.11 11.39 -9.30
C LYS A 368 -12.44 12.53 -8.33
N GLN A 369 -13.71 12.88 -8.18
CA GLN A 369 -14.20 14.00 -7.38
C GLN A 369 -15.40 13.58 -6.51
N PRO A 370 -15.20 12.71 -5.52
CA PRO A 370 -16.29 12.20 -4.68
C PRO A 370 -16.97 13.29 -3.85
N ASP A 371 -16.25 14.35 -3.46
CA ASP A 371 -16.77 15.45 -2.62
C ASP A 371 -17.93 16.22 -3.26
N TYR A 372 -18.05 16.18 -4.59
CA TYR A 372 -19.16 16.86 -5.29
C TYR A 372 -20.49 16.12 -5.20
N GLY A 373 -20.53 14.98 -4.54
CA GLY A 373 -21.76 14.20 -4.44
C GLY A 373 -21.88 13.39 -3.16
N TYR A 374 -22.75 12.36 -3.20
CA TYR A 374 -23.01 11.46 -2.10
C TYR A 374 -22.08 10.25 -2.06
N ARG A 375 -21.10 10.10 -2.97
CA ARG A 375 -20.07 9.05 -2.86
C ARG A 375 -19.36 9.13 -1.54
N SER A 376 -18.95 8.01 -1.03
CA SER A 376 -18.05 7.92 0.13
C SER A 376 -16.71 7.36 -0.27
N ARG A 377 -15.64 7.98 0.21
CA ARG A 377 -14.32 7.33 0.24
C ARG A 377 -14.39 6.07 1.08
N ILE A 378 -13.52 5.14 0.78
CA ILE A 378 -13.40 3.88 1.50
C ILE A 378 -11.96 3.63 1.95
N ASN A 379 -11.81 2.81 2.97
CA ASN A 379 -10.50 2.28 3.33
C ASN A 379 -10.35 0.89 2.73
N LYS A 380 -9.56 0.76 1.66
CA LYS A 380 -9.28 -0.53 1.01
C LYS A 380 -8.74 -1.61 1.96
N LYS A 381 -8.11 -1.21 3.08
CA LYS A 381 -7.61 -2.17 4.09
C LYS A 381 -8.73 -2.81 4.90
N THR A 382 -9.91 -2.19 4.97
CA THR A 382 -11.10 -2.73 5.64
C THR A 382 -12.08 -3.38 4.67
N GLU A 383 -11.87 -3.20 3.36
CA GLU A 383 -12.71 -3.83 2.35
C GLU A 383 -12.49 -5.34 2.35
N THR A 384 -13.57 -6.08 2.49
CA THR A 384 -13.55 -7.53 2.58
C THR A 384 -14.58 -8.12 1.61
N ALA A 385 -14.13 -9.05 0.78
CA ALA A 385 -15.01 -9.86 -0.06
C ALA A 385 -14.71 -11.35 0.15
N ARG A 386 -15.72 -12.12 0.40
CA ARG A 386 -15.66 -13.59 0.51
C ARG A 386 -16.98 -14.18 0.05
N ILE A 387 -16.99 -15.45 -0.28
CA ILE A 387 -18.20 -16.10 -0.80
C ILE A 387 -19.37 -15.88 0.14
N GLY A 388 -20.43 -15.26 -0.37
CA GLY A 388 -21.65 -14.94 0.35
C GLY A 388 -21.58 -13.71 1.26
N TYR A 389 -20.49 -12.94 1.23
CA TYR A 389 -20.35 -11.77 2.09
C TYR A 389 -19.41 -10.72 1.49
N TYR A 390 -19.81 -9.46 1.63
CA TYR A 390 -18.97 -8.29 1.36
C TYR A 390 -19.12 -7.28 2.48
N SER A 391 -18.06 -6.56 2.82
CA SER A 391 -18.12 -5.42 3.73
C SER A 391 -17.09 -4.35 3.41
N VAL A 392 -17.41 -3.10 3.76
CA VAL A 392 -16.52 -1.94 3.60
C VAL A 392 -16.93 -0.83 4.56
N ASP A 393 -15.94 -0.02 4.98
CA ASP A 393 -16.18 1.20 5.75
C ASP A 393 -16.31 2.40 4.81
N LEU A 394 -17.47 3.05 4.84
CA LEU A 394 -17.74 4.33 4.18
C LEU A 394 -17.21 5.45 5.07
N THR A 395 -15.97 5.89 4.79
CA THR A 395 -15.20 6.74 5.71
C THR A 395 -15.76 8.16 5.84
N ASP A 396 -16.38 8.69 4.79
CA ASP A 396 -16.96 10.05 4.82
C ASP A 396 -18.24 10.12 5.67
N TYR A 397 -18.87 8.97 5.94
CA TYR A 397 -20.12 8.88 6.69
C TYR A 397 -19.99 8.14 8.03
N ASN A 398 -18.82 7.58 8.33
CA ASN A 398 -18.60 6.72 9.49
C ASN A 398 -19.61 5.56 9.57
N ILE A 399 -19.81 4.87 8.46
CA ILE A 399 -20.76 3.76 8.34
C ILE A 399 -20.02 2.53 7.81
N GLN A 400 -20.18 1.40 8.50
CA GLN A 400 -19.82 0.10 7.95
C GLN A 400 -21.01 -0.44 7.16
N ALA A 401 -20.78 -0.77 5.89
CA ALA A 401 -21.73 -1.46 5.04
C ALA A 401 -21.37 -2.95 4.95
N GLU A 402 -22.37 -3.81 5.09
CA GLU A 402 -22.25 -5.26 4.96
C GLU A 402 -23.34 -5.80 4.05
N LEU A 403 -22.95 -6.68 3.14
CA LEU A 403 -23.84 -7.23 2.11
C LEU A 403 -23.86 -8.76 2.16
N THR A 404 -25.03 -9.33 1.96
CA THR A 404 -25.21 -10.76 1.67
C THR A 404 -26.39 -10.98 0.73
N ALA A 405 -26.43 -12.11 0.04
CA ALA A 405 -27.49 -12.41 -0.90
C ALA A 405 -27.88 -13.88 -0.89
N THR A 406 -29.12 -14.14 -1.25
CA THR A 406 -29.65 -15.45 -1.62
C THR A 406 -29.90 -15.49 -3.13
N THR A 407 -30.50 -16.57 -3.63
CA THR A 407 -30.82 -16.70 -5.05
C THR A 407 -31.76 -15.60 -5.57
N ARG A 408 -32.66 -15.06 -4.72
CA ARG A 408 -33.73 -14.16 -5.15
C ARG A 408 -33.84 -12.86 -4.36
N SER A 409 -33.08 -12.71 -3.29
CA SER A 409 -33.12 -11.53 -2.42
C SER A 409 -31.76 -11.24 -1.87
N SER A 410 -31.56 -10.02 -1.38
CA SER A 410 -30.35 -9.60 -0.72
C SER A 410 -30.65 -8.84 0.56
N LEU A 411 -29.65 -8.77 1.43
CA LEU A 411 -29.69 -7.99 2.66
C LEU A 411 -28.48 -7.06 2.69
N GLN A 412 -28.76 -5.80 3.01
CA GLN A 412 -27.75 -4.79 3.26
C GLN A 412 -27.88 -4.33 4.72
N ARG A 413 -26.79 -4.39 5.47
CA ARG A 413 -26.72 -3.90 6.85
C ARG A 413 -25.77 -2.71 6.92
N TYR A 414 -26.24 -1.64 7.53
CA TYR A 414 -25.48 -0.41 7.72
C TYR A 414 -25.36 -0.13 9.22
N THR A 415 -24.14 -0.06 9.69
CA THR A 415 -23.85 0.17 11.12
C THR A 415 -23.06 1.45 11.25
N ALA A 416 -23.58 2.42 12.01
CA ALA A 416 -22.84 3.63 12.35
C ALA A 416 -21.63 3.24 13.22
N THR A 417 -20.43 3.66 12.81
CA THR A 417 -19.21 3.47 13.59
C THR A 417 -18.97 4.72 14.41
N ASN A 418 -18.99 4.59 15.73
CA ASN A 418 -18.66 5.71 16.60
C ASN A 418 -17.19 6.06 16.40
N THR A 419 -16.90 7.28 15.94
CA THR A 419 -15.58 7.86 16.07
C THR A 419 -15.41 8.29 17.52
N SER A 420 -14.67 7.51 18.29
CA SER A 420 -14.18 7.92 19.61
C SER A 420 -13.09 8.98 19.48
#